data_5902e116b88a9a8b6966c1cf50e3f505
#
_entry.id   5902e116b88a9a8b6966c1cf50e3f505
#
_cell.length_a   1.000
_cell.length_b   1.000
_cell.length_c   1.000
_cell.angle_alpha   90.00
_cell.angle_beta   90.00
_cell.angle_gamma   90.00
#
_symmetry.space_group_name_H-M   'P 1'
#
loop_
_entity.id
_entity.type
_entity.pdbx_description
1 polymer ?
#
loop_
_entity_poly.entity_id
_entity_poly.type
_entity_poly.pdbx_seq_one_letter_code
_entity_poly.pdbx_strand_id
1 'polypeptide(L)'
;YNKTVFNLLKRVLGIERGRFFPVAGAPLSDTVNEFLQSVDIPIVYGYGLSETTATVCFYPEIGFQFGSIGEVMPDVQVRIDPENSEILVKGKTVMSGYYNKPAENEKAFTEDGYFRTGDAGRMEGNTLFFTERIKDLYKTSNGKYIAPQAIEMVMSGDQYIEQIAVIGDQRKFVSALIVPAYPLLEKYAEEKGLAVGSRKELVRNKEILRLIETHIEENQKNLASYEKIKRFTLLSEPFTMGAELTDTLKLRRSVILKKYADPIEKMYEEASNMWGSNPV
;
A
#
# COMPACT_ATOMS: atom_id res chain seq x y z
N TYR A 1 1.26 -27.01 -24.28
CA TYR A 1 2.61 -26.48 -23.97
C TYR A 1 2.68 -25.89 -22.58
N ASN A 2 1.68 -25.12 -22.17
CA ASN A 2 1.72 -24.38 -20.91
C ASN A 2 1.66 -25.27 -19.64
N LYS A 3 0.84 -26.34 -19.64
CA LYS A 3 0.65 -27.19 -18.45
C LYS A 3 1.94 -27.83 -17.93
N THR A 4 2.85 -28.27 -18.82
CA THR A 4 4.10 -28.93 -18.40
C THR A 4 5.07 -27.93 -17.74
N VAL A 5 5.22 -26.72 -18.32
CA VAL A 5 6.09 -25.66 -17.80
C VAL A 5 5.55 -25.11 -16.47
N PHE A 6 4.23 -24.83 -16.40
CA PHE A 6 3.61 -24.33 -15.18
C PHE A 6 3.60 -25.35 -14.05
N ASN A 7 3.42 -26.65 -14.37
CA ASN A 7 3.54 -27.71 -13.38
C ASN A 7 4.99 -27.82 -12.85
N LEU A 8 6.00 -27.63 -13.70
CA LEU A 8 7.39 -27.59 -13.25
C LEU A 8 7.64 -26.39 -12.34
N LEU A 9 7.15 -25.20 -12.72
CA LEU A 9 7.23 -24.00 -11.89
C LEU A 9 6.59 -24.23 -10.51
N LYS A 10 5.34 -24.73 -10.49
CA LYS A 10 4.63 -25.04 -9.24
C LYS A 10 5.40 -26.05 -8.38
N ARG A 11 6.03 -27.06 -8.99
CA ARG A 11 6.85 -28.05 -8.28
C ARG A 11 8.10 -27.42 -7.68
N VAL A 12 8.81 -26.57 -8.43
CA VAL A 12 9.99 -25.84 -7.92
C VAL A 12 9.62 -24.94 -6.75
N LEU A 13 8.44 -24.33 -6.80
CA LEU A 13 7.89 -23.52 -5.72
C LEU A 13 7.29 -24.33 -4.56
N GLY A 14 7.16 -25.66 -4.70
CA GLY A 14 6.54 -26.52 -3.70
C GLY A 14 5.03 -26.40 -3.56
N ILE A 15 4.36 -25.83 -4.58
CA ILE A 15 2.92 -25.53 -4.56
C ILE A 15 2.11 -26.37 -5.57
N GLU A 16 2.66 -27.43 -6.11
CA GLU A 16 2.04 -28.27 -7.16
C GLU A 16 0.72 -28.93 -6.73
N ARG A 17 0.46 -29.04 -5.43
CA ARG A 17 -0.79 -29.59 -4.87
C ARG A 17 -1.82 -28.53 -4.52
N GLY A 18 -1.45 -27.24 -4.59
CA GLY A 18 -2.34 -26.14 -4.34
C GLY A 18 -3.37 -25.98 -5.46
N ARG A 19 -4.64 -25.89 -5.09
CA ARG A 19 -5.75 -25.64 -6.03
C ARG A 19 -6.05 -24.18 -6.21
N PHE A 20 -5.91 -23.39 -5.15
CA PHE A 20 -6.06 -21.94 -5.12
C PHE A 20 -5.25 -21.37 -3.95
N PHE A 21 -4.91 -20.09 -4.05
CA PHE A 21 -4.06 -19.40 -3.09
C PHE A 21 -4.78 -18.14 -2.59
N PRO A 22 -5.36 -18.17 -1.37
CA PRO A 22 -6.08 -17.02 -0.83
C PRO A 22 -5.10 -15.92 -0.45
N VAL A 23 -5.42 -14.71 -0.85
CA VAL A 23 -4.70 -13.48 -0.50
C VAL A 23 -5.69 -12.47 0.05
N ALA A 24 -5.41 -11.91 1.21
CA ALA A 24 -6.27 -10.90 1.85
C ALA A 24 -5.48 -10.08 2.88
N GLY A 25 -6.11 -9.02 3.42
CA GLY A 25 -5.57 -8.22 4.52
C GLY A 25 -4.62 -7.10 4.11
N ALA A 26 -4.19 -7.06 2.86
CA ALA A 26 -3.43 -5.96 2.24
C ALA A 26 -3.82 -5.83 0.76
N PRO A 27 -3.62 -4.67 0.14
CA PRO A 27 -3.80 -4.52 -1.30
C PRO A 27 -2.88 -5.48 -2.08
N LEU A 28 -3.42 -6.09 -3.14
CA LEU A 28 -2.67 -6.92 -4.07
C LEU A 28 -2.39 -6.12 -5.33
N SER A 29 -1.13 -6.06 -5.75
CA SER A 29 -0.75 -5.43 -7.03
C SER A 29 -1.38 -6.18 -8.20
N ASP A 30 -2.08 -5.46 -9.09
CA ASP A 30 -2.69 -6.03 -10.29
C ASP A 30 -1.66 -6.72 -11.17
N THR A 31 -0.48 -6.12 -11.36
CA THR A 31 0.61 -6.72 -12.15
C THR A 31 1.08 -8.06 -11.58
N VAL A 32 1.21 -8.16 -10.25
CA VAL A 32 1.59 -9.41 -9.57
C VAL A 32 0.46 -10.44 -9.71
N ASN A 33 -0.79 -10.02 -9.52
CA ASN A 33 -1.95 -10.88 -9.67
C ASN A 33 -2.07 -11.42 -11.11
N GLU A 34 -1.98 -10.56 -12.11
CA GLU A 34 -1.99 -10.92 -13.53
C GLU A 34 -0.87 -11.93 -13.87
N PHE A 35 0.35 -11.67 -13.38
CA PHE A 35 1.45 -12.58 -13.56
C PHE A 35 1.16 -13.97 -12.97
N LEU A 36 0.73 -14.04 -11.71
CA LEU A 36 0.44 -15.30 -11.02
C LEU A 36 -0.69 -16.07 -11.72
N GLN A 37 -1.76 -15.40 -12.11
CA GLN A 37 -2.85 -16.00 -12.89
C GLN A 37 -2.37 -16.49 -14.26
N SER A 38 -1.50 -15.75 -14.94
CA SER A 38 -0.97 -16.10 -16.25
C SER A 38 -0.12 -17.38 -16.25
N VAL A 39 0.52 -17.68 -15.13
CA VAL A 39 1.32 -18.91 -14.93
C VAL A 39 0.54 -20.04 -14.21
N ASP A 40 -0.79 -19.94 -14.24
CA ASP A 40 -1.71 -20.93 -13.66
C ASP A 40 -1.52 -21.12 -12.13
N ILE A 41 -1.21 -20.03 -11.42
CA ILE A 41 -1.26 -19.94 -9.96
C ILE A 41 -2.52 -19.17 -9.59
N PRO A 42 -3.66 -19.84 -9.34
CA PRO A 42 -4.94 -19.18 -9.16
C PRO A 42 -5.01 -18.48 -7.79
N ILE A 43 -4.93 -17.17 -7.82
CA ILE A 43 -5.10 -16.32 -6.64
C ILE A 43 -6.59 -16.10 -6.42
N VAL A 44 -7.03 -16.33 -5.20
CA VAL A 44 -8.36 -15.94 -4.71
C VAL A 44 -8.17 -14.74 -3.79
N TYR A 45 -8.36 -13.55 -4.36
CA TYR A 45 -8.22 -12.30 -3.62
C TYR A 45 -9.52 -11.97 -2.90
N GLY A 46 -9.43 -11.58 -1.63
CA GLY A 46 -10.58 -11.27 -0.82
C GLY A 46 -10.38 -10.07 0.10
N TYR A 47 -11.49 -9.43 0.44
CA TYR A 47 -11.54 -8.29 1.34
C TYR A 47 -12.46 -8.56 2.53
N GLY A 48 -12.04 -8.07 3.68
CA GLY A 48 -12.82 -8.05 4.90
C GLY A 48 -12.00 -7.57 6.09
N LEU A 49 -12.64 -7.48 7.23
CA LEU A 49 -12.10 -7.00 8.48
C LEU A 49 -12.37 -8.01 9.60
N SER A 50 -11.71 -7.86 10.74
CA SER A 50 -12.04 -8.63 11.94
C SER A 50 -13.50 -8.43 12.36
N GLU A 51 -14.00 -7.22 12.19
CA GLU A 51 -15.37 -6.80 12.47
C GLU A 51 -16.43 -7.45 11.55
N THR A 52 -16.01 -7.98 10.41
CA THR A 52 -16.87 -8.70 9.44
C THR A 52 -16.59 -10.21 9.44
N THR A 53 -15.91 -10.73 10.44
CA THR A 53 -15.53 -12.16 10.56
C THR A 53 -14.82 -12.64 9.27
N ALA A 54 -13.80 -11.91 8.87
CA ALA A 54 -12.91 -12.06 7.73
C ALA A 54 -13.47 -11.58 6.38
N THR A 55 -14.55 -12.16 5.82
CA THR A 55 -14.80 -12.00 4.38
C THR A 55 -16.08 -11.23 4.09
N VAL A 56 -15.96 -10.12 3.38
CA VAL A 56 -17.07 -9.35 2.78
C VAL A 56 -17.25 -9.72 1.31
N CYS A 57 -16.15 -9.83 0.59
CA CYS A 57 -16.13 -10.24 -0.81
C CYS A 57 -14.86 -11.00 -1.15
N PHE A 58 -14.88 -11.77 -2.23
CA PHE A 58 -13.69 -12.45 -2.76
C PHE A 58 -13.85 -12.71 -4.26
N TYR A 59 -12.74 -13.02 -4.95
CA TYR A 59 -12.78 -13.40 -6.34
C TYR A 59 -13.59 -14.67 -6.53
N PRO A 60 -14.55 -14.68 -7.45
CA PRO A 60 -15.16 -15.92 -7.90
C PRO A 60 -14.12 -16.82 -8.59
N GLU A 61 -14.38 -18.11 -8.66
CA GLU A 61 -13.47 -19.07 -9.30
C GLU A 61 -13.22 -18.73 -10.79
N ILE A 62 -14.21 -18.16 -11.45
CA ILE A 62 -14.16 -17.76 -12.86
C ILE A 62 -14.83 -16.39 -13.01
N GLY A 63 -14.23 -15.54 -13.87
CA GLY A 63 -14.87 -14.28 -14.28
C GLY A 63 -14.65 -13.10 -13.35
N PHE A 64 -13.66 -13.16 -12.45
CA PHE A 64 -13.27 -12.01 -11.64
C PHE A 64 -12.70 -10.86 -12.51
N GLN A 65 -12.78 -9.66 -11.98
CA GLN A 65 -12.24 -8.46 -12.63
C GLN A 65 -10.96 -8.02 -11.93
N PHE A 66 -9.86 -7.83 -12.68
CA PHE A 66 -8.65 -7.22 -12.14
C PHE A 66 -8.95 -5.80 -11.63
N GLY A 67 -8.23 -5.36 -10.59
CA GLY A 67 -8.48 -4.09 -9.90
C GLY A 67 -9.65 -4.13 -8.92
N SER A 68 -10.50 -5.18 -8.95
CA SER A 68 -11.55 -5.38 -7.95
C SER A 68 -10.99 -6.08 -6.70
N ILE A 69 -11.78 -6.06 -5.62
CA ILE A 69 -11.55 -6.87 -4.43
C ILE A 69 -12.54 -8.04 -4.32
N GLY A 70 -13.25 -8.32 -5.41
CA GLY A 70 -14.09 -9.49 -5.60
C GLY A 70 -15.59 -9.22 -5.58
N GLU A 71 -16.37 -10.29 -5.67
CA GLU A 71 -17.80 -10.26 -5.57
C GLU A 71 -18.26 -10.39 -4.12
N VAL A 72 -19.34 -9.65 -3.79
CA VAL A 72 -19.93 -9.68 -2.45
C VAL A 72 -20.42 -11.10 -2.12
N MET A 73 -20.09 -11.56 -0.92
CA MET A 73 -20.48 -12.88 -0.41
C MET A 73 -22.01 -13.04 -0.32
N PRO A 74 -22.54 -14.25 -0.51
CA PRO A 74 -23.91 -14.55 -0.17
C PRO A 74 -24.23 -14.14 1.28
N ASP A 75 -25.44 -13.64 1.52
CA ASP A 75 -25.94 -13.16 2.83
C ASP A 75 -25.18 -11.94 3.41
N VAL A 76 -24.28 -11.32 2.66
CA VAL A 76 -23.67 -10.04 2.96
C VAL A 76 -24.30 -8.95 2.09
N GLN A 77 -24.64 -7.84 2.70
CA GLN A 77 -25.13 -6.65 2.00
C GLN A 77 -24.03 -5.58 2.04
N VAL A 78 -23.72 -5.02 0.89
CA VAL A 78 -22.78 -3.91 0.77
C VAL A 78 -23.51 -2.71 0.18
N ARG A 79 -23.29 -1.56 0.76
CA ARG A 79 -23.76 -0.26 0.27
C ARG A 79 -22.59 0.72 0.27
N ILE A 80 -22.54 1.58 -0.73
CA ILE A 80 -21.57 2.68 -0.79
C ILE A 80 -22.26 3.94 -0.28
N ASP A 81 -21.66 4.58 0.71
CA ASP A 81 -22.13 5.85 1.25
C ASP A 81 -21.99 6.95 0.17
N PRO A 82 -23.08 7.65 -0.19
CA PRO A 82 -23.04 8.64 -1.25
C PRO A 82 -22.26 9.91 -0.90
N GLU A 83 -21.99 10.18 0.38
CA GLU A 83 -21.31 11.39 0.82
C GLU A 83 -19.78 11.25 0.75
N ASN A 84 -19.24 10.10 1.15
CA ASN A 84 -17.81 9.90 1.30
C ASN A 84 -17.28 8.62 0.64
N SER A 85 -18.15 7.92 -0.13
CA SER A 85 -17.84 6.65 -0.79
C SER A 85 -17.44 5.52 0.17
N GLU A 86 -17.81 5.60 1.46
CA GLU A 86 -17.49 4.57 2.44
C GLU A 86 -18.23 3.26 2.12
N ILE A 87 -17.50 2.15 2.23
CA ILE A 87 -18.06 0.80 2.13
C ILE A 87 -18.78 0.50 3.44
N LEU A 88 -20.09 0.34 3.35
CA LEU A 88 -20.97 -0.01 4.46
C LEU A 88 -21.38 -1.46 4.33
N VAL A 89 -21.25 -2.25 5.41
CA VAL A 89 -21.48 -3.70 5.38
C VAL A 89 -22.53 -4.11 6.39
N LYS A 90 -23.47 -4.97 5.98
CA LYS A 90 -24.48 -5.57 6.86
C LYS A 90 -24.62 -7.06 6.56
N GLY A 91 -24.74 -7.87 7.59
CA GLY A 91 -24.91 -9.33 7.44
C GLY A 91 -24.64 -10.07 8.73
N LYS A 92 -24.85 -11.38 8.71
CA LYS A 92 -24.63 -12.26 9.87
C LYS A 92 -23.17 -12.38 10.30
N THR A 93 -22.25 -12.05 9.40
CA THR A 93 -20.80 -12.08 9.64
C THR A 93 -20.28 -10.82 10.32
N VAL A 94 -21.10 -9.75 10.37
CA VAL A 94 -20.75 -8.49 11.02
C VAL A 94 -20.87 -8.64 12.54
N MET A 95 -19.88 -8.17 13.26
CA MET A 95 -19.86 -8.16 14.73
C MET A 95 -21.09 -7.42 15.29
N SER A 96 -21.50 -7.78 16.50
CA SER A 96 -22.55 -7.06 17.23
C SER A 96 -22.06 -5.75 17.86
N GLY A 97 -20.76 -5.55 17.93
CA GLY A 97 -20.12 -4.34 18.47
C GLY A 97 -18.84 -4.62 19.21
N TYR A 98 -18.11 -3.57 19.55
CA TYR A 98 -16.91 -3.61 20.39
C TYR A 98 -17.30 -3.80 21.87
N TYR A 99 -16.64 -4.72 22.54
CA TYR A 99 -16.92 -5.04 23.94
C TYR A 99 -16.63 -3.84 24.86
N ASN A 100 -17.61 -3.46 25.69
CA ASN A 100 -17.53 -2.33 26.61
C ASN A 100 -17.14 -0.97 25.98
N LYS A 101 -17.55 -0.73 24.72
CA LYS A 101 -17.22 0.49 23.97
C LYS A 101 -18.48 1.14 23.36
N PRO A 102 -19.44 1.61 24.18
CA PRO A 102 -20.71 2.12 23.65
C PRO A 102 -20.54 3.33 22.71
N ALA A 103 -19.64 4.26 23.02
CA ALA A 103 -19.41 5.45 22.20
C ALA A 103 -18.76 5.12 20.84
N GLU A 104 -17.90 4.12 20.79
CA GLU A 104 -17.33 3.60 19.55
C GLU A 104 -18.36 2.84 18.74
N ASN A 105 -19.25 2.09 19.40
CA ASN A 105 -20.32 1.35 18.75
C ASN A 105 -21.34 2.29 18.08
N GLU A 106 -21.71 3.37 18.74
CA GLU A 106 -22.57 4.40 18.16
C GLU A 106 -22.01 4.98 16.84
N LYS A 107 -20.69 5.13 16.76
CA LYS A 107 -20.00 5.61 15.56
C LYS A 107 -19.74 4.54 14.52
N ALA A 108 -19.64 3.28 14.94
CA ALA A 108 -19.29 2.16 14.08
C ALA A 108 -20.45 1.70 13.20
N PHE A 109 -21.69 2.03 13.56
CA PHE A 109 -22.88 1.61 12.82
C PHE A 109 -23.69 2.82 12.35
N THR A 110 -24.35 2.65 11.22
CA THR A 110 -25.39 3.58 10.76
C THR A 110 -26.70 3.33 11.52
N GLU A 111 -27.64 4.27 11.47
CA GLU A 111 -28.96 4.14 12.12
C GLU A 111 -29.74 2.90 11.62
N ASP A 112 -29.57 2.53 10.35
CA ASP A 112 -30.19 1.36 9.72
C ASP A 112 -29.33 0.08 9.85
N GLY A 113 -28.27 0.11 10.68
CA GLY A 113 -27.51 -1.05 11.15
C GLY A 113 -26.44 -1.57 10.19
N TYR A 114 -25.93 -0.75 9.27
CA TYR A 114 -24.72 -1.07 8.52
C TYR A 114 -23.49 -0.72 9.33
N PHE A 115 -22.50 -1.59 9.31
CA PHE A 115 -21.17 -1.34 9.86
C PHE A 115 -20.37 -0.43 8.94
N ARG A 116 -19.76 0.60 9.50
CA ARG A 116 -18.86 1.55 8.83
C ARG A 116 -17.45 0.99 8.80
N THR A 117 -16.98 0.58 7.62
CA THR A 117 -15.68 -0.06 7.51
C THR A 117 -14.51 0.93 7.66
N GLY A 118 -14.73 2.20 7.36
CA GLY A 118 -13.69 3.20 7.24
C GLY A 118 -12.85 3.06 5.96
N ASP A 119 -13.27 2.22 5.05
CA ASP A 119 -12.69 2.00 3.73
C ASP A 119 -13.61 2.58 2.66
N ALA A 120 -13.07 3.28 1.67
CA ALA A 120 -13.82 3.79 0.54
C ALA A 120 -13.75 2.84 -0.65
N GLY A 121 -14.81 2.85 -1.45
CA GLY A 121 -14.88 2.00 -2.63
C GLY A 121 -16.06 2.32 -3.53
N ARG A 122 -16.23 1.50 -4.55
CA ARG A 122 -17.36 1.58 -5.49
C ARG A 122 -17.84 0.18 -5.87
N MET A 123 -19.10 0.08 -6.29
CA MET A 123 -19.70 -1.15 -6.77
C MET A 123 -19.96 -1.09 -8.27
N GLU A 124 -19.69 -2.21 -8.96
CA GLU A 124 -20.13 -2.47 -10.34
C GLU A 124 -20.92 -3.79 -10.34
N GLY A 125 -22.25 -3.68 -10.38
CA GLY A 125 -23.08 -4.85 -10.15
C GLY A 125 -22.85 -5.44 -8.74
N ASN A 126 -22.39 -6.69 -8.67
CA ASN A 126 -22.03 -7.37 -7.41
C ASN A 126 -20.53 -7.32 -7.10
N THR A 127 -19.73 -6.71 -7.96
CA THR A 127 -18.28 -6.59 -7.81
C THR A 127 -17.91 -5.34 -7.03
N LEU A 128 -17.10 -5.49 -5.98
CA LEU A 128 -16.62 -4.40 -5.13
C LEU A 128 -15.21 -4.01 -5.53
N PHE A 129 -14.96 -2.71 -5.61
CA PHE A 129 -13.65 -2.10 -5.84
C PHE A 129 -13.27 -1.27 -4.64
N PHE A 130 -12.10 -1.55 -4.08
CA PHE A 130 -11.51 -0.73 -3.03
C PHE A 130 -10.83 0.49 -3.65
N THR A 131 -10.99 1.64 -3.05
CA THR A 131 -10.32 2.87 -3.50
C THR A 131 -9.22 3.24 -2.52
N GLU A 132 -9.58 3.39 -1.24
CA GLU A 132 -8.67 3.91 -0.24
C GLU A 132 -9.21 3.68 1.18
N ARG A 133 -8.35 3.84 2.17
CA ARG A 133 -8.79 3.84 3.57
C ARG A 133 -9.03 5.27 4.04
N ILE A 134 -10.27 5.61 4.35
CA ILE A 134 -10.70 6.97 4.71
C ILE A 134 -9.91 7.53 5.89
N LYS A 135 -9.68 6.71 6.91
CA LYS A 135 -8.92 7.11 8.12
C LYS A 135 -7.41 7.28 7.89
N ASP A 136 -6.88 6.67 6.84
CA ASP A 136 -5.46 6.69 6.51
C ASP A 136 -5.13 7.76 5.45
N LEU A 137 -6.16 8.50 4.96
CA LEU A 137 -5.94 9.61 4.07
C LEU A 137 -5.16 10.73 4.77
N TYR A 138 -4.17 11.23 4.08
CA TYR A 138 -3.48 12.44 4.47
C TYR A 138 -4.14 13.65 3.85
N LYS A 139 -4.34 14.69 4.64
CA LYS A 139 -4.75 15.99 4.14
C LYS A 139 -3.53 16.90 4.06
N THR A 140 -3.08 17.19 2.85
CA THR A 140 -1.97 18.13 2.67
C THR A 140 -2.33 19.54 3.16
N SER A 141 -1.34 20.38 3.45
CA SER A 141 -1.57 21.79 3.86
C SER A 141 -2.33 22.60 2.81
N ASN A 142 -2.34 22.14 1.55
CA ASN A 142 -3.11 22.74 0.44
C ASN A 142 -4.53 22.18 0.32
N GLY A 143 -4.98 21.38 1.30
CA GLY A 143 -6.32 20.83 1.36
C GLY A 143 -6.60 19.62 0.43
N LYS A 144 -5.57 19.08 -0.26
CA LYS A 144 -5.71 17.88 -1.08
C LYS A 144 -5.61 16.64 -0.23
N TYR A 145 -6.48 15.66 -0.49
CA TYR A 145 -6.40 14.34 0.12
C TYR A 145 -5.52 13.44 -0.72
N ILE A 146 -4.67 12.65 -0.09
CA ILE A 146 -3.80 11.64 -0.71
C ILE A 146 -3.94 10.32 0.04
N ALA A 147 -3.88 9.23 -0.70
CA ALA A 147 -3.87 7.87 -0.17
C ALA A 147 -2.42 7.36 -0.07
N PRO A 148 -1.76 7.42 1.09
CA PRO A 148 -0.34 7.06 1.20
C PRO A 148 -0.10 5.60 0.82
N GLN A 149 -1.01 4.68 1.16
CA GLN A 149 -0.88 3.26 0.83
C GLN A 149 -0.93 3.00 -0.68
N ALA A 150 -1.72 3.75 -1.44
CA ALA A 150 -1.78 3.63 -2.89
C ALA A 150 -0.44 4.07 -3.53
N ILE A 151 0.16 5.16 -3.04
CA ILE A 151 1.47 5.63 -3.50
C ILE A 151 2.56 4.62 -3.13
N GLU A 152 2.54 4.10 -1.89
CA GLU A 152 3.48 3.07 -1.43
C GLU A 152 3.39 1.80 -2.27
N MET A 153 2.18 1.37 -2.65
CA MET A 153 1.97 0.20 -3.50
C MET A 153 2.54 0.41 -4.91
N VAL A 154 2.37 1.58 -5.50
CA VAL A 154 2.99 1.92 -6.81
C VAL A 154 4.51 1.81 -6.74
N MET A 155 5.11 2.29 -5.64
CA MET A 155 6.57 2.26 -5.45
C MET A 155 7.11 0.88 -5.09
N SER A 156 6.35 0.06 -4.37
CA SER A 156 6.78 -1.28 -3.91
C SER A 156 7.00 -2.29 -5.05
N GLY A 157 6.54 -1.98 -6.26
CA GLY A 157 6.83 -2.77 -7.46
C GLY A 157 8.23 -2.56 -8.03
N ASP A 158 8.97 -1.57 -7.54
CA ASP A 158 10.31 -1.24 -8.02
C ASP A 158 11.38 -2.15 -7.42
N GLN A 159 12.29 -2.66 -8.26
CA GLN A 159 13.33 -3.58 -7.83
C GLN A 159 14.34 -2.99 -6.83
N TYR A 160 14.51 -1.67 -6.79
CA TYR A 160 15.43 -0.98 -5.89
C TYR A 160 14.77 -0.48 -4.59
N ILE A 161 13.46 -0.60 -4.47
CA ILE A 161 12.71 -0.16 -3.29
C ILE A 161 12.21 -1.37 -2.51
N GLU A 162 12.80 -1.66 -1.35
CA GLU A 162 12.40 -2.77 -0.49
C GLU A 162 11.25 -2.39 0.45
N GLN A 163 11.35 -1.20 1.08
CA GLN A 163 10.31 -0.68 1.97
C GLN A 163 10.17 0.83 1.74
N ILE A 164 8.96 1.32 1.87
CA ILE A 164 8.68 2.75 1.71
C ILE A 164 7.62 3.20 2.71
N ALA A 165 7.82 4.39 3.27
CA ALA A 165 6.82 5.08 4.08
C ALA A 165 6.58 6.48 3.51
N VAL A 166 5.38 6.71 3.01
CA VAL A 166 4.95 8.00 2.46
C VAL A 166 4.60 8.95 3.59
N ILE A 167 5.08 10.18 3.49
CA ILE A 167 4.86 11.30 4.42
C ILE A 167 4.17 12.42 3.66
N GLY A 168 3.09 12.97 4.21
CA GLY A 168 2.34 14.03 3.51
C GLY A 168 1.27 14.71 4.34
N ASP A 169 0.91 14.14 5.52
CA ASP A 169 -0.14 14.72 6.35
C ASP A 169 0.26 16.10 6.89
N GLN A 170 -0.61 17.10 6.67
CA GLN A 170 -0.39 18.52 6.99
C GLN A 170 0.87 19.12 6.33
N ARG A 171 1.43 18.48 5.31
CA ARG A 171 2.63 18.93 4.60
C ARG A 171 2.31 19.57 3.26
N LYS A 172 3.22 20.44 2.76
CA LYS A 172 3.05 21.15 1.48
C LYS A 172 3.09 20.24 0.26
N PHE A 173 3.80 19.11 0.37
CA PHE A 173 3.98 18.12 -0.69
C PHE A 173 4.23 16.73 -0.09
N VAL A 174 4.16 15.71 -0.93
CA VAL A 174 4.46 14.32 -0.57
C VAL A 174 5.96 14.09 -0.56
N SER A 175 6.45 13.48 0.50
CA SER A 175 7.81 12.96 0.62
C SER A 175 7.80 11.49 1.04
N ALA A 176 8.95 10.83 1.01
CA ALA A 176 9.07 9.42 1.38
C ALA A 176 10.36 9.12 2.15
N LEU A 177 10.25 8.18 3.10
CA LEU A 177 11.39 7.44 3.64
C LEU A 177 11.47 6.12 2.91
N ILE A 178 12.63 5.79 2.35
CA ILE A 178 12.82 4.61 1.51
C ILE A 178 13.95 3.75 2.07
N VAL A 179 13.66 2.48 2.30
CA VAL A 179 14.67 1.45 2.51
C VAL A 179 14.96 0.82 1.15
N PRO A 180 16.16 0.98 0.63
CA PRO A 180 16.49 0.40 -0.66
C PRO A 180 16.74 -1.11 -0.58
N ALA A 181 16.58 -1.81 -1.70
CA ALA A 181 16.98 -3.20 -1.88
C ALA A 181 18.52 -3.28 -1.93
N TYR A 182 19.13 -3.36 -0.76
CA TYR A 182 20.59 -3.30 -0.60
C TYR A 182 21.37 -4.25 -1.50
N PRO A 183 21.00 -5.54 -1.65
CA PRO A 183 21.76 -6.44 -2.51
C PRO A 183 21.85 -5.95 -3.97
N LEU A 184 20.80 -5.32 -4.47
CA LEU A 184 20.77 -4.79 -5.84
C LEU A 184 21.53 -3.47 -5.95
N LEU A 185 21.47 -2.59 -4.95
CA LEU A 185 22.24 -1.36 -4.93
C LEU A 185 23.75 -1.60 -4.75
N GLU A 186 24.12 -2.55 -3.91
CA GLU A 186 25.52 -2.96 -3.71
C GLU A 186 26.10 -3.50 -5.02
N LYS A 187 25.34 -4.37 -5.72
CA LYS A 187 25.72 -4.86 -7.05
C LYS A 187 25.85 -3.73 -8.08
N TYR A 188 24.87 -2.81 -8.11
CA TYR A 188 24.93 -1.64 -8.99
C TYR A 188 26.17 -0.77 -8.70
N ALA A 189 26.49 -0.56 -7.42
CA ALA A 189 27.67 0.21 -7.03
C ALA A 189 28.96 -0.45 -7.48
N GLU A 190 29.09 -1.77 -7.37
CA GLU A 190 30.22 -2.54 -7.91
C GLU A 190 30.36 -2.39 -9.43
N GLU A 191 29.27 -2.59 -10.17
CA GLU A 191 29.23 -2.47 -11.64
C GLU A 191 29.63 -1.07 -12.12
N LYS A 192 29.33 -0.03 -11.32
CA LYS A 192 29.67 1.36 -11.60
C LYS A 192 31.02 1.79 -11.03
N GLY A 193 31.72 0.92 -10.31
CA GLY A 193 33.02 1.24 -9.67
C GLY A 193 32.90 2.31 -8.58
N LEU A 194 31.73 2.40 -7.91
CA LEU A 194 31.52 3.36 -6.83
C LEU A 194 32.23 2.89 -5.56
N ALA A 195 33.12 3.73 -5.04
CA ALA A 195 33.82 3.46 -3.78
C ALA A 195 32.84 3.72 -2.61
N VAL A 196 32.16 2.69 -2.13
CA VAL A 196 31.27 2.75 -0.97
C VAL A 196 31.67 1.67 0.03
N GLY A 197 32.00 2.07 1.25
CA GLY A 197 32.48 1.15 2.31
C GLY A 197 31.38 0.71 3.27
N SER A 198 30.20 1.35 3.22
CA SER A 198 29.10 1.05 4.14
C SER A 198 27.73 1.43 3.55
N ARG A 199 26.65 0.84 4.09
CA ARG A 199 25.27 1.23 3.73
C ARG A 199 25.01 2.72 3.99
N LYS A 200 25.61 3.30 5.03
CA LYS A 200 25.47 4.74 5.33
C LYS A 200 26.10 5.63 4.25
N GLU A 201 27.19 5.19 3.64
CA GLU A 201 27.81 5.88 2.51
C GLU A 201 27.01 5.67 1.23
N LEU A 202 26.54 4.43 1.01
CA LEU A 202 25.74 4.07 -0.15
C LEU A 202 24.49 4.95 -0.28
N VAL A 203 23.71 5.10 0.79
CA VAL A 203 22.48 5.92 0.78
C VAL A 203 22.72 7.43 0.65
N ARG A 204 23.96 7.89 0.75
CA ARG A 204 24.37 9.30 0.54
C ARG A 204 25.07 9.52 -0.79
N ASN A 205 25.38 8.46 -1.51
CA ASN A 205 26.06 8.55 -2.79
C ASN A 205 25.16 9.21 -3.84
N LYS A 206 25.68 10.23 -4.54
CA LYS A 206 24.90 11.01 -5.52
C LYS A 206 24.38 10.17 -6.69
N GLU A 207 25.16 9.20 -7.16
CA GLU A 207 24.73 8.31 -8.26
C GLU A 207 23.60 7.39 -7.81
N ILE A 208 23.66 6.88 -6.59
CA ILE A 208 22.57 6.07 -5.99
C ILE A 208 21.32 6.92 -5.80
N LEU A 209 21.45 8.15 -5.30
CA LEU A 209 20.30 9.05 -5.15
C LEU A 209 19.64 9.35 -6.49
N ARG A 210 20.43 9.61 -7.55
CA ARG A 210 19.90 9.82 -8.91
C ARG A 210 19.21 8.58 -9.47
N LEU A 211 19.78 7.39 -9.24
CA LEU A 211 19.16 6.13 -9.65
C LEU A 211 17.77 6.01 -9.04
N ILE A 212 17.64 6.15 -7.72
CA ILE A 212 16.36 6.05 -7.03
C ILE A 212 15.39 7.15 -7.47
N GLU A 213 15.86 8.38 -7.65
CA GLU A 213 15.05 9.49 -8.15
C GLU A 213 14.44 9.16 -9.53
N THR A 214 15.24 8.63 -10.45
CA THR A 214 14.77 8.19 -11.78
C THR A 214 13.69 7.12 -11.67
N HIS A 215 13.89 6.12 -10.81
CA HIS A 215 12.92 5.04 -10.59
C HIS A 215 11.61 5.56 -9.96
N ILE A 216 11.70 6.49 -9.00
CA ILE A 216 10.52 7.16 -8.44
C ILE A 216 9.77 7.91 -9.53
N GLU A 217 10.47 8.70 -10.38
CA GLU A 217 9.84 9.47 -11.45
C GLU A 217 9.15 8.56 -12.47
N GLU A 218 9.74 7.43 -12.79
CA GLU A 218 9.15 6.45 -13.71
C GLU A 218 7.89 5.81 -13.14
N ASN A 219 7.92 5.36 -11.91
CA ASN A 219 6.79 4.69 -11.27
C ASN A 219 5.61 5.63 -11.02
N GLN A 220 5.86 6.91 -10.74
CA GLN A 220 4.81 7.87 -10.43
C GLN A 220 4.24 8.63 -11.65
N LYS A 221 4.53 8.20 -12.88
CA LYS A 221 4.07 8.89 -14.11
C LYS A 221 2.56 9.10 -14.14
N ASN A 222 1.82 8.10 -13.69
CA ASN A 222 0.35 8.09 -13.72
C ASN A 222 -0.31 8.70 -12.47
N LEU A 223 0.47 9.08 -11.46
CA LEU A 223 -0.07 9.75 -10.27
C LEU A 223 -0.38 11.22 -10.55
N ALA A 224 -1.40 11.75 -9.88
CA ALA A 224 -1.70 13.17 -9.92
C ALA A 224 -0.52 14.00 -9.37
N SER A 225 -0.37 15.24 -9.82
CA SER A 225 0.79 16.06 -9.48
C SER A 225 0.98 16.29 -7.97
N TYR A 226 -0.14 16.31 -7.23
CA TYR A 226 -0.14 16.49 -5.77
C TYR A 226 0.13 15.19 -5.00
N GLU A 227 0.06 14.03 -5.64
CA GLU A 227 0.38 12.71 -5.08
C GLU A 227 1.84 12.31 -5.30
N LYS A 228 2.52 13.00 -6.21
CA LYS A 228 3.90 12.68 -6.57
C LYS A 228 4.87 12.98 -5.43
N ILE A 229 5.74 12.03 -5.14
CA ILE A 229 6.85 12.18 -4.20
C ILE A 229 7.81 13.23 -4.75
N LYS A 230 7.99 14.31 -4.02
CA LYS A 230 8.87 15.44 -4.38
C LYS A 230 10.22 15.41 -3.71
N ARG A 231 10.33 14.73 -2.59
CA ARG A 231 11.57 14.54 -1.82
C ARG A 231 11.56 13.16 -1.19
N PHE A 232 12.72 12.59 -1.02
CA PHE A 232 12.88 11.32 -0.32
C PHE A 232 14.19 11.30 0.48
N THR A 233 14.23 10.41 1.46
CA THR A 233 15.44 10.09 2.22
C THR A 233 15.64 8.59 2.17
N LEU A 234 16.83 8.14 1.77
CA LEU A 234 17.21 6.73 1.85
C LEU A 234 17.66 6.42 3.28
N LEU A 235 17.15 5.34 3.82
CA LEU A 235 17.49 4.85 5.16
C LEU A 235 18.56 3.78 5.06
N SER A 236 19.55 3.82 5.95
CA SER A 236 20.63 2.80 6.03
C SER A 236 20.19 1.51 6.72
N GLU A 237 19.08 1.55 7.45
CA GLU A 237 18.54 0.42 8.20
C GLU A 237 17.10 0.14 7.78
N PRO A 238 16.68 -1.14 7.71
CA PRO A 238 15.30 -1.50 7.37
C PRO A 238 14.32 -1.16 8.51
N PHE A 239 13.05 -1.02 8.15
CA PHE A 239 11.97 -1.07 9.13
C PHE A 239 11.86 -2.49 9.69
N THR A 240 11.73 -2.61 11.01
CA THR A 240 11.73 -3.89 11.69
C THR A 240 10.40 -4.21 12.36
N MET A 241 10.07 -5.49 12.39
CA MET A 241 8.89 -6.01 13.09
C MET A 241 8.99 -5.71 14.60
N GLY A 242 7.87 -5.35 15.22
CA GLY A 242 7.84 -4.95 16.63
C GLY A 242 8.26 -3.49 16.88
N ALA A 243 8.97 -2.86 15.94
CA ALA A 243 9.31 -1.44 15.97
C ALA A 243 8.48 -0.65 14.96
N GLU A 244 8.98 -0.41 13.75
CA GLU A 244 8.29 0.34 12.70
C GLU A 244 7.17 -0.46 12.01
N LEU A 245 7.22 -1.78 12.10
CA LEU A 245 6.23 -2.67 11.51
C LEU A 245 5.42 -3.40 12.60
N THR A 246 4.16 -3.69 12.28
CA THR A 246 3.34 -4.64 13.04
C THR A 246 3.80 -6.08 12.77
N ASP A 247 3.26 -7.05 13.52
CA ASP A 247 3.49 -8.48 13.29
C ASP A 247 2.99 -8.96 11.91
N THR A 248 2.10 -8.19 11.28
CA THR A 248 1.59 -8.40 9.92
C THR A 248 2.30 -7.51 8.88
N LEU A 249 3.47 -6.97 9.21
CA LEU A 249 4.33 -6.14 8.36
C LEU A 249 3.69 -4.82 7.89
N LYS A 250 2.65 -4.34 8.56
CA LYS A 250 2.06 -3.02 8.27
C LYS A 250 2.85 -1.91 8.96
N LEU A 251 3.00 -0.76 8.29
CA LEU A 251 3.70 0.40 8.83
C LEU A 251 3.03 0.96 10.10
N ARG A 252 3.79 1.12 11.15
CA ARG A 252 3.38 1.85 12.37
C ARG A 252 3.73 3.33 12.20
N ARG A 253 2.89 4.05 11.45
CA ARG A 253 3.15 5.42 11.00
C ARG A 253 3.53 6.38 12.10
N SER A 254 2.86 6.33 13.26
CA SER A 254 3.19 7.18 14.41
C SER A 254 4.59 6.93 14.96
N VAL A 255 5.05 5.68 14.94
CA VAL A 255 6.42 5.30 15.35
C VAL A 255 7.44 5.82 14.35
N ILE A 256 7.17 5.64 13.05
CA ILE A 256 8.04 6.11 11.96
C ILE A 256 8.18 7.63 12.01
N LEU A 257 7.07 8.37 12.09
CA LEU A 257 7.08 9.83 12.16
C LEU A 257 7.89 10.34 13.36
N LYS A 258 7.80 9.67 14.50
CA LYS A 258 8.55 10.04 15.72
C LYS A 258 10.03 9.69 15.59
N LYS A 259 10.35 8.49 15.12
CA LYS A 259 11.75 7.99 15.03
C LYS A 259 12.56 8.76 14.00
N TYR A 260 11.94 9.11 12.89
CA TYR A 260 12.58 9.77 11.76
C TYR A 260 12.20 11.25 11.62
N ALA A 261 11.85 11.91 12.73
CA ALA A 261 11.42 13.31 12.71
C ALA A 261 12.47 14.22 12.05
N ASP A 262 13.75 14.12 12.43
CA ASP A 262 14.82 14.97 11.90
C ASP A 262 15.02 14.83 10.38
N PRO A 263 15.18 13.64 9.78
CA PRO A 263 15.28 13.51 8.33
C PRO A 263 13.99 13.94 7.61
N ILE A 264 12.82 13.77 8.22
CA ILE A 264 11.55 14.24 7.65
C ILE A 264 11.54 15.78 7.60
N GLU A 265 11.78 16.47 8.70
CA GLU A 265 11.79 17.94 8.73
C GLU A 265 12.82 18.52 7.75
N LYS A 266 13.99 17.91 7.67
CA LYS A 266 15.05 18.33 6.73
C LYS A 266 14.58 18.32 5.27
N MET A 267 13.80 17.32 4.84
CA MET A 267 13.24 17.28 3.48
C MET A 267 12.35 18.51 3.17
N TYR A 268 11.61 19.00 4.16
CA TYR A 268 10.72 20.14 4.00
C TYR A 268 11.43 21.49 4.14
N GLU A 269 12.45 21.59 4.99
CA GLU A 269 13.28 22.79 5.18
C GLU A 269 14.13 23.08 3.93
N GLU A 270 14.80 22.09 3.38
CA GLU A 270 15.59 22.22 2.16
C GLU A 270 14.74 22.69 0.97
N ALA A 271 13.54 22.16 0.83
CA ALA A 271 12.60 22.59 -0.20
C ALA A 271 12.13 24.06 0.02
N SER A 272 11.90 24.47 1.25
CA SER A 272 11.48 25.85 1.57
C SER A 272 12.57 26.86 1.23
N ASN A 273 13.84 26.50 1.44
CA ASN A 273 14.98 27.34 1.10
C ASN A 273 15.20 27.47 -0.42
N MET A 274 14.87 26.45 -1.19
CA MET A 274 14.95 26.48 -2.66
C MET A 274 13.79 27.28 -3.29
N TRP A 275 12.60 27.30 -2.65
CA TRP A 275 11.42 28.01 -3.17
C TRP A 275 11.33 29.46 -2.64
N GLY A 276 12.00 29.77 -1.53
CA GLY A 276 12.10 31.13 -1.00
C GLY A 276 13.06 32.05 -1.76
N SER A 277 13.85 31.54 -2.69
CA SER A 277 14.82 32.29 -3.50
C SER A 277 14.29 32.71 -4.88
N ASN A 278 13.02 32.45 -5.21
CA ASN A 278 12.36 32.97 -6.41
C ASN A 278 11.18 33.84 -5.98
N PRO A 279 11.33 35.17 -5.86
CA PRO A 279 10.17 36.06 -5.89
C PRO A 279 9.63 36.06 -7.32
N VAL A 280 8.31 35.94 -7.46
CA VAL A 280 7.42 36.02 -8.61
C VAL A 280 7.98 36.80 -9.80
#